data_b74614676a4a3bae4a871cc1f55bc3d9
#
_entry.id   b74614676a4a3bae4a871cc1f55bc3d9
#
_cell.length_a   1.000
_cell.length_b   1.000
_cell.length_c   1.000
_cell.angle_alpha   90.00
_cell.angle_beta   90.00
_cell.angle_gamma   90.00
#
_symmetry.space_group_name_H-M   'P 1'
#
loop_
_entity.id
_entity.type
_entity.pdbx_description
1 polymer ?
#
loop_
_entity_poly.entity_id
_entity_poly.type
_entity_poly.pdbx_seq_one_letter_code
_entity_poly.pdbx_strand_id
1 'polypeptide(L)'
;MNPSDVKHLIQQVVAGEVMDAELLESFIESVASRNVEISLVEQWLKAVHKHGISVSETTQLTKGMMLSGSIIQWEDNSLVVDKHSTGGVGDKMSLMLAPILAACGLKVPMLAGRGLGHTGGTIDKLESIPGFDCSLTCLLYTSDAADDSLR
;
A
#
# COMPACT_ATOMS: atom_id res chain seq x y z
N MET A 1 10.90 -8.13 -17.01
CA MET A 1 9.76 -8.48 -17.89
C MET A 1 9.98 -7.95 -19.30
N ASN A 2 9.54 -8.69 -20.31
CA ASN A 2 9.70 -8.28 -21.71
C ASN A 2 8.71 -7.13 -22.04
N PRO A 3 9.13 -6.06 -22.75
CA PRO A 3 8.24 -4.99 -23.15
C PRO A 3 7.02 -5.43 -24.00
N SER A 4 7.13 -6.52 -24.78
CA SER A 4 6.00 -7.06 -25.54
C SER A 4 4.87 -7.57 -24.65
N ASP A 5 5.21 -8.17 -23.49
CA ASP A 5 4.26 -8.76 -22.57
C ASP A 5 3.44 -7.67 -21.85
N VAL A 6 4.12 -6.57 -21.46
CA VAL A 6 3.42 -5.40 -20.89
C VAL A 6 2.49 -4.75 -21.90
N LYS A 7 2.93 -4.62 -23.17
CA LYS A 7 2.08 -4.10 -24.24
C LYS A 7 0.87 -4.99 -24.49
N HIS A 8 1.03 -6.31 -24.36
CA HIS A 8 -0.08 -7.24 -24.49
C HIS A 8 -1.12 -7.03 -23.38
N LEU A 9 -0.69 -6.91 -22.11
CA LEU A 9 -1.59 -6.55 -21.00
C LEU A 9 -2.32 -5.23 -21.25
N ILE A 10 -1.62 -4.21 -21.75
CA ILE A 10 -2.23 -2.92 -22.10
C ILE A 10 -3.30 -3.10 -23.18
N GLN A 11 -3.04 -3.90 -24.22
CA GLN A 11 -3.99 -4.17 -25.29
C GLN A 11 -5.24 -4.88 -24.77
N GLN A 12 -5.10 -5.86 -23.89
CA GLN A 12 -6.22 -6.56 -23.26
C GLN A 12 -7.11 -5.57 -22.47
N VAL A 13 -6.50 -4.71 -21.64
CA VAL A 13 -7.25 -3.67 -20.90
C VAL A 13 -8.00 -2.73 -21.86
N VAL A 14 -7.36 -2.26 -22.93
CA VAL A 14 -7.97 -1.36 -23.91
C VAL A 14 -9.11 -2.04 -24.68
N ALA A 15 -8.97 -3.33 -24.98
CA ALA A 15 -9.99 -4.14 -25.64
C ALA A 15 -11.16 -4.54 -24.73
N GLY A 16 -11.03 -4.35 -23.41
CA GLY A 16 -11.99 -4.83 -22.42
C GLY A 16 -11.97 -6.35 -22.25
N GLU A 17 -10.85 -6.95 -22.61
CA GLU A 17 -10.58 -8.38 -22.43
C GLU A 17 -9.98 -8.63 -21.05
N VAL A 18 -10.20 -9.83 -20.50
CA VAL A 18 -9.58 -10.23 -19.24
C VAL A 18 -8.07 -10.40 -19.45
N MET A 19 -7.28 -9.74 -18.61
CA MET A 19 -5.82 -9.88 -18.66
C MET A 19 -5.38 -11.30 -18.37
N ASP A 20 -4.32 -11.73 -19.05
CA ASP A 20 -3.66 -12.98 -18.75
C ASP A 20 -3.13 -12.99 -17.32
N ALA A 21 -3.57 -13.97 -16.52
CA ALA A 21 -3.30 -14.03 -15.09
C ALA A 21 -1.81 -14.20 -14.77
N GLU A 22 -1.11 -15.04 -15.53
CA GLU A 22 0.32 -15.31 -15.33
C GLU A 22 1.17 -14.10 -15.73
N LEU A 23 0.78 -13.43 -16.83
CA LEU A 23 1.45 -12.20 -17.24
C LEU A 23 1.21 -11.06 -16.26
N LEU A 24 0.01 -10.94 -15.69
CA LEU A 24 -0.30 -9.91 -14.68
C LEU A 24 0.53 -10.14 -13.40
N GLU A 25 0.66 -11.39 -12.94
CA GLU A 25 1.49 -11.73 -11.78
C GLU A 25 2.96 -11.40 -12.04
N SER A 26 3.51 -11.83 -13.18
CA SER A 26 4.87 -11.49 -13.60
C SER A 26 5.11 -9.98 -13.74
N PHE A 27 4.09 -9.24 -14.19
CA PHE A 27 4.14 -7.77 -14.26
C PHE A 27 4.26 -7.16 -12.86
N ILE A 28 3.44 -7.59 -11.91
CA ILE A 28 3.47 -7.11 -10.52
C ILE A 28 4.85 -7.34 -9.89
N GLU A 29 5.39 -8.56 -10.02
CA GLU A 29 6.72 -8.89 -9.52
C GLU A 29 7.82 -8.03 -10.17
N SER A 30 7.70 -7.79 -11.47
CA SER A 30 8.64 -6.97 -12.23
C SER A 30 8.58 -5.50 -11.82
N VAL A 31 7.40 -4.98 -11.50
CA VAL A 31 7.23 -3.62 -10.95
C VAL A 31 7.86 -3.53 -9.56
N ALA A 32 7.58 -4.48 -8.68
CA ALA A 32 8.11 -4.52 -7.32
C ALA A 32 9.65 -4.61 -7.31
N SER A 33 10.21 -5.42 -8.19
CA SER A 33 11.68 -5.58 -8.34
C SER A 33 12.35 -4.51 -9.21
N ARG A 34 11.58 -3.55 -9.74
CA ARG A 34 12.05 -2.50 -10.66
C ARG A 34 12.66 -3.03 -11.96
N ASN A 35 12.20 -4.19 -12.43
CA ASN A 35 12.66 -4.86 -13.64
C ASN A 35 11.73 -4.62 -14.85
N VAL A 36 11.01 -3.50 -14.87
CA VAL A 36 10.16 -3.06 -15.96
C VAL A 36 10.36 -1.58 -16.23
N GLU A 37 10.25 -1.19 -17.47
CA GLU A 37 10.38 0.21 -17.87
C GLU A 37 9.22 1.06 -17.33
N ILE A 38 9.53 2.14 -16.62
CA ILE A 38 8.54 3.01 -15.96
C ILE A 38 7.51 3.55 -16.95
N SER A 39 7.92 3.87 -18.17
CA SER A 39 7.04 4.34 -19.24
C SER A 39 5.94 3.34 -19.60
N LEU A 40 6.23 2.04 -19.53
CA LEU A 40 5.25 0.97 -19.77
C LEU A 40 4.30 0.81 -18.58
N VAL A 41 4.80 0.96 -17.36
CA VAL A 41 3.95 0.98 -16.16
C VAL A 41 2.96 2.16 -16.23
N GLU A 42 3.45 3.34 -16.61
CA GLU A 42 2.61 4.52 -16.77
C GLU A 42 1.53 4.31 -17.85
N GLN A 43 1.87 3.71 -18.98
CA GLN A 43 0.90 3.41 -20.04
C GLN A 43 -0.15 2.41 -19.57
N TRP A 44 0.24 1.37 -18.82
CA TRP A 44 -0.67 0.40 -18.24
C TRP A 44 -1.62 1.06 -17.25
N LEU A 45 -1.11 1.89 -16.34
CA LEU A 45 -1.93 2.64 -15.38
C LEU A 45 -2.93 3.58 -16.06
N LYS A 46 -2.52 4.25 -17.15
CA LYS A 46 -3.42 5.10 -17.95
C LYS A 46 -4.51 4.27 -18.61
N ALA A 47 -4.20 3.08 -19.13
CA ALA A 47 -5.17 2.17 -19.71
C ALA A 47 -6.19 1.70 -18.66
N VAL A 48 -5.73 1.24 -17.50
CA VAL A 48 -6.58 0.84 -16.38
C VAL A 48 -7.47 1.99 -15.90
N HIS A 49 -6.91 3.18 -15.75
CA HIS A 49 -7.68 4.37 -15.35
C HIS A 49 -8.80 4.71 -16.34
N LYS A 50 -8.52 4.57 -17.63
CA LYS A 50 -9.48 4.94 -18.69
C LYS A 50 -10.56 3.88 -18.94
N HIS A 51 -10.19 2.61 -18.90
CA HIS A 51 -11.05 1.50 -19.32
C HIS A 51 -11.58 0.67 -18.14
N GLY A 52 -10.95 0.77 -16.98
CA GLY A 52 -11.26 -0.06 -15.82
C GLY A 52 -10.69 -1.47 -15.94
N ILE A 53 -10.83 -2.22 -14.88
CA ILE A 53 -10.55 -3.66 -14.80
C ILE A 53 -11.65 -4.35 -14.00
N SER A 54 -11.82 -5.65 -14.17
CA SER A 54 -12.82 -6.43 -13.47
C SER A 54 -12.51 -6.59 -11.98
N VAL A 55 -13.52 -6.98 -11.19
CA VAL A 55 -13.35 -7.29 -9.76
C VAL A 55 -12.34 -8.44 -9.55
N SER A 56 -12.35 -9.43 -10.45
CA SER A 56 -11.41 -10.55 -10.41
C SER A 56 -9.96 -10.09 -10.59
N GLU A 57 -9.72 -9.26 -11.60
CA GLU A 57 -8.40 -8.68 -11.89
C GLU A 57 -7.94 -7.75 -10.76
N THR A 58 -8.85 -6.93 -10.22
CA THR A 58 -8.56 -6.10 -9.04
C THR A 58 -8.14 -6.95 -7.85
N THR A 59 -8.80 -8.08 -7.63
CA THR A 59 -8.48 -9.02 -6.56
C THR A 59 -7.09 -9.65 -6.77
N GLN A 60 -6.80 -10.07 -7.99
CA GLN A 60 -5.51 -10.65 -8.34
C GLN A 60 -4.38 -9.61 -8.20
N LEU A 61 -4.57 -8.41 -8.72
CA LEU A 61 -3.64 -7.29 -8.58
C LEU A 61 -3.35 -6.99 -7.10
N THR A 62 -4.40 -6.89 -6.28
CA THR A 62 -4.27 -6.62 -4.85
C THR A 62 -3.48 -7.72 -4.13
N LYS A 63 -3.78 -8.98 -4.41
CA LYS A 63 -3.03 -10.12 -3.83
C LYS A 63 -1.57 -10.13 -4.27
N GLY A 64 -1.30 -9.92 -5.55
CA GLY A 64 0.06 -9.85 -6.08
C GLY A 64 0.85 -8.72 -5.42
N MET A 65 0.27 -7.53 -5.31
CA MET A 65 0.92 -6.40 -4.63
C MET A 65 1.18 -6.69 -3.15
N MET A 66 0.24 -7.30 -2.45
CA MET A 66 0.41 -7.70 -1.05
C MET A 66 1.57 -8.70 -0.87
N LEU A 67 1.69 -9.68 -1.77
CA LEU A 67 2.70 -10.72 -1.69
C LEU A 67 4.08 -10.28 -2.20
N SER A 68 4.15 -9.23 -3.02
CA SER A 68 5.41 -8.70 -3.55
C SER A 68 6.22 -7.90 -2.52
N GLY A 69 5.62 -7.53 -1.39
CA GLY A 69 6.23 -6.78 -0.31
C GLY A 69 6.68 -7.64 0.86
N SER A 70 7.22 -6.98 1.89
CA SER A 70 7.53 -7.63 3.17
C SER A 70 6.27 -7.74 4.02
N ILE A 71 6.01 -8.92 4.55
CA ILE A 71 4.88 -9.17 5.46
C ILE A 71 5.41 -9.16 6.89
N ILE A 72 4.91 -8.24 7.71
CA ILE A 72 5.27 -8.17 9.13
C ILE A 72 4.62 -9.35 9.87
N GLN A 73 5.43 -10.10 10.60
CA GLN A 73 4.96 -11.19 11.46
C GLN A 73 4.94 -10.70 12.91
N TRP A 74 3.83 -10.88 13.57
CA TRP A 74 3.64 -10.52 14.97
C TRP A 74 3.56 -11.79 15.83
N GLU A 75 4.16 -11.78 17.01
CA GLU A 75 4.13 -12.93 17.93
C GLU A 75 2.69 -13.21 18.41
N ASP A 76 1.92 -12.15 18.64
CA ASP A 76 0.52 -12.22 19.04
C ASP A 76 -0.35 -11.38 18.06
N ASN A 77 -0.84 -12.03 17.03
CA ASN A 77 -1.67 -11.40 16.01
C ASN A 77 -3.09 -11.07 16.48
N SER A 78 -3.55 -11.64 17.59
CA SER A 78 -4.91 -11.42 18.09
C SER A 78 -5.15 -10.00 18.58
N LEU A 79 -4.08 -9.31 18.97
CA LEU A 79 -4.12 -7.94 19.49
C LEU A 79 -3.68 -6.88 18.46
N VAL A 80 -3.37 -7.28 17.24
CA VAL A 80 -2.91 -6.38 16.19
C VAL A 80 -4.07 -5.98 15.30
N VAL A 81 -4.30 -4.69 15.16
CA VAL A 81 -5.34 -4.12 14.30
C VAL A 81 -4.78 -2.98 13.47
N ASP A 82 -5.25 -2.83 12.27
CA ASP A 82 -4.93 -1.70 11.42
C ASP A 82 -6.20 -1.03 10.90
N LYS A 83 -6.08 0.22 10.51
CA LYS A 83 -7.14 1.02 9.91
C LYS A 83 -6.58 1.69 8.66
N HIS A 84 -7.22 1.44 7.55
CA HIS A 84 -6.88 2.07 6.29
C HIS A 84 -7.74 3.29 5.98
N SER A 85 -7.12 4.36 5.50
CA SER A 85 -7.81 5.54 4.98
C SER A 85 -8.04 5.39 3.48
N THR A 86 -9.23 5.76 3.01
CA THR A 86 -9.52 5.81 1.57
C THR A 86 -8.90 7.02 0.86
N GLY A 87 -8.26 7.92 1.62
CA GLY A 87 -7.59 9.10 1.08
C GLY A 87 -8.55 10.26 0.71
N GLY A 88 -8.01 11.25 0.03
CA GLY A 88 -8.74 12.33 -0.62
C GLY A 88 -8.97 13.58 0.23
N VAL A 89 -9.62 13.50 1.38
CA VAL A 89 -10.00 14.68 2.18
C VAL A 89 -9.14 14.86 3.45
N GLY A 90 -8.12 14.07 3.59
CA GLY A 90 -7.26 14.06 4.78
C GLY A 90 -7.83 13.21 5.92
N ASP A 91 -7.00 12.32 6.39
CA ASP A 91 -7.34 11.38 7.45
C ASP A 91 -7.17 12.01 8.83
N LYS A 92 -8.27 12.46 9.41
CA LYS A 92 -8.30 12.98 10.79
C LYS A 92 -8.56 11.87 11.80
N MET A 93 -9.23 10.81 11.36
CA MET A 93 -9.66 9.73 12.25
C MET A 93 -8.50 8.90 12.77
N SER A 94 -7.47 8.69 11.97
CA SER A 94 -6.28 7.92 12.39
C SER A 94 -5.59 8.55 13.59
N LEU A 95 -5.49 9.88 13.64
CA LEU A 95 -4.85 10.60 14.76
C LEU A 95 -5.56 10.37 16.09
N MET A 96 -6.87 10.20 16.07
CA MET A 96 -7.67 9.94 17.27
C MET A 96 -7.80 8.45 17.57
N LEU A 97 -8.00 7.66 16.51
CA LEU A 97 -8.33 6.24 16.65
C LEU A 97 -7.13 5.42 17.10
N ALA A 98 -5.92 5.69 16.60
CA ALA A 98 -4.73 4.95 16.98
C ALA A 98 -4.46 4.99 18.50
N PRO A 99 -4.39 6.16 19.16
CA PRO A 99 -4.18 6.20 20.61
C PRO A 99 -5.37 5.64 21.41
N ILE A 100 -6.60 5.76 20.92
CA ILE A 100 -7.77 5.16 21.59
C ILE A 100 -7.68 3.63 21.56
N LEU A 101 -7.37 3.04 20.41
CA LEU A 101 -7.22 1.59 20.28
C LEU A 101 -6.03 1.09 21.12
N ALA A 102 -4.92 1.82 21.12
CA ALA A 102 -3.77 1.51 21.97
C ALA A 102 -4.13 1.55 23.47
N ALA A 103 -4.89 2.55 23.89
CA ALA A 103 -5.39 2.63 25.27
C ALA A 103 -6.37 1.49 25.63
N CYS A 104 -7.01 0.88 24.65
CA CYS A 104 -7.83 -0.32 24.81
C CYS A 104 -7.01 -1.63 24.81
N GLY A 105 -5.67 -1.56 24.77
CA GLY A 105 -4.78 -2.72 24.80
C GLY A 105 -4.51 -3.35 23.43
N LEU A 106 -4.86 -2.67 22.33
CA LEU A 106 -4.59 -3.15 20.98
C LEU A 106 -3.25 -2.61 20.46
N LYS A 107 -2.53 -3.42 19.69
CA LYS A 107 -1.36 -2.97 18.92
C LYS A 107 -1.84 -2.39 17.60
N VAL A 108 -1.42 -1.16 17.28
CA VAL A 108 -1.91 -0.43 16.11
C VAL A 108 -0.72 -0.02 15.21
N PRO A 109 -0.13 -0.95 14.47
CA PRO A 109 0.99 -0.66 13.56
C PRO A 109 0.49 0.02 12.30
N MET A 110 0.03 1.26 12.42
CA MET A 110 -0.61 1.98 11.34
C MET A 110 0.37 2.34 10.23
N LEU A 111 0.13 1.81 9.04
CA LEU A 111 0.81 2.23 7.82
C LEU A 111 0.06 3.40 7.19
N ALA A 112 0.76 4.48 6.92
CA ALA A 112 0.18 5.67 6.34
C ALA A 112 1.07 6.25 5.25
N GLY A 113 0.48 7.07 4.38
CA GLY A 113 1.17 7.77 3.30
C GLY A 113 1.22 9.28 3.52
N ARG A 114 2.01 9.94 2.67
CA ARG A 114 2.00 11.38 2.51
C ARG A 114 0.78 11.81 1.70
N GLY A 115 0.47 13.10 1.75
CA GLY A 115 -0.63 13.67 0.97
C GLY A 115 -0.37 13.64 -0.53
N LEU A 116 -1.45 13.64 -1.28
CA LEU A 116 -1.44 13.75 -2.74
C LEU A 116 -2.09 15.06 -3.17
N GLY A 117 -1.47 15.73 -4.12
CA GLY A 117 -1.96 17.00 -4.66
C GLY A 117 -2.04 18.08 -3.57
N HIS A 118 -3.25 18.58 -3.30
CA HIS A 118 -3.51 19.65 -2.32
C HIS A 118 -3.87 19.15 -0.91
N THR A 119 -3.86 17.82 -0.69
CA THR A 119 -4.23 17.23 0.61
C THR A 119 -3.00 16.84 1.40
N GLY A 120 -2.99 17.12 2.72
CA GLY A 120 -1.98 16.60 3.64
C GLY A 120 -2.33 15.16 4.04
N GLY A 121 -1.34 14.25 3.98
CA GLY A 121 -1.47 12.88 4.48
C GLY A 121 -1.36 12.80 6.01
N THR A 122 -1.56 11.62 6.55
CA THR A 122 -1.43 11.37 7.99
C THR A 122 0.00 11.61 8.46
N ILE A 123 1.00 11.15 7.68
CA ILE A 123 2.42 11.39 7.96
C ILE A 123 2.72 12.89 8.01
N ASP A 124 2.26 13.67 7.04
CA ASP A 124 2.52 15.11 6.99
C ASP A 124 1.95 15.85 8.21
N LYS A 125 0.82 15.38 8.74
CA LYS A 125 0.21 15.94 9.95
C LYS A 125 1.00 15.59 11.21
N LEU A 126 1.45 14.35 11.33
CA LEU A 126 2.23 13.90 12.48
C LEU A 126 3.62 14.56 12.52
N GLU A 127 4.29 14.67 11.39
CA GLU A 127 5.57 15.37 11.27
C GLU A 127 5.48 16.88 11.51
N SER A 128 4.27 17.48 11.51
CA SER A 128 4.08 18.86 11.96
C SER A 128 4.24 19.04 13.48
N ILE A 129 4.23 17.95 14.24
CA ILE A 129 4.49 17.95 15.67
C ILE A 129 6.01 17.98 15.88
N PRO A 130 6.58 18.98 16.56
CA PRO A 130 8.02 19.06 16.77
C PRO A 130 8.59 17.81 17.44
N GLY A 131 9.57 17.17 16.79
CA GLY A 131 10.24 15.96 17.28
C GLY A 131 9.55 14.64 16.95
N PHE A 132 8.42 14.67 16.24
CA PHE A 132 7.78 13.45 15.76
C PHE A 132 8.43 13.00 14.44
N ASP A 133 8.97 11.79 14.40
CA ASP A 133 9.59 11.18 13.21
C ASP A 133 8.80 9.96 12.78
N CYS A 134 8.33 9.98 11.53
CA CYS A 134 7.62 8.85 10.90
C CYS A 134 8.56 7.96 10.07
N SER A 135 9.85 8.30 9.95
CA SER A 135 10.82 7.60 9.09
C SER A 135 11.53 6.48 9.84
N LEU A 136 10.78 5.66 10.58
CA LEU A 136 11.33 4.56 11.36
C LEU A 136 11.78 3.40 10.46
N THR A 137 12.86 2.71 10.85
CA THR A 137 13.27 1.47 10.18
C THR A 137 12.29 0.34 10.52
N CYS A 138 12.14 -0.65 9.64
CA CYS A 138 11.30 -1.82 9.90
C CYS A 138 11.66 -2.53 11.22
N LEU A 139 12.94 -2.58 11.56
CA LEU A 139 13.43 -3.21 12.79
C LEU A 139 12.93 -2.45 14.02
N LEU A 140 13.03 -1.14 14.03
CA LEU A 140 12.55 -0.29 15.13
C LEU A 140 11.03 -0.36 15.24
N TYR A 141 10.34 -0.34 14.10
CA TYR A 141 8.88 -0.43 14.04
C TYR A 141 8.35 -1.75 14.61
N THR A 142 9.06 -2.86 14.42
CA THR A 142 8.64 -4.18 14.94
C THR A 142 9.07 -4.42 16.38
N SER A 143 10.21 -3.92 16.81
CA SER A 143 10.72 -4.12 18.18
C SER A 143 10.13 -3.14 19.19
N ASP A 144 10.03 -1.88 18.83
CA ASP A 144 9.59 -0.81 19.75
C ASP A 144 8.08 -0.80 19.97
N ALA A 145 7.30 -1.22 18.97
CA ALA A 145 5.86 -1.41 19.14
C ALA A 145 5.50 -2.50 20.18
N ALA A 146 6.45 -3.38 20.51
CA ALA A 146 6.29 -4.39 21.53
C ALA A 146 6.79 -3.96 22.93
N ASP A 147 7.67 -2.94 22.98
CA ASP A 147 8.38 -2.55 24.22
C ASP A 147 7.87 -1.22 24.82
N ASP A 148 7.02 -0.49 24.12
CA ASP A 148 6.40 0.74 24.62
C ASP A 148 5.18 0.40 25.49
N SER A 149 5.42 -0.42 26.52
CA SER A 149 4.65 -0.35 27.73
C SER A 149 4.91 1.05 28.30
N LEU A 150 3.94 1.94 28.12
CA LEU A 150 3.84 3.24 28.76
C LEU A 150 4.45 3.22 30.18
N ARG A 151 5.65 3.74 30.31
CA ARG A 151 6.22 4.14 31.58
C ARG A 151 6.19 5.65 31.70
#